data_e3f668eb67a2421685cab08b196b5a81
#
_entry.id   e3f668eb67a2421685cab08b196b5a81
#
_cell.length_a   1.000
_cell.length_b   1.000
_cell.length_c   1.000
_cell.angle_alpha   90.00
_cell.angle_beta   90.00
_cell.angle_gamma   90.00
#
_symmetry.space_group_name_H-M   'P 1'
#
loop_
_entity.id
_entity.type
_entity.pdbx_description
1 polymer ?
#
loop_
_entity_poly.entity_id
_entity_poly.type
_entity_poly.pdbx_seq_one_letter_code
_entity_poly.pdbx_strand_id
1 'polypeptide(L)'
;PWQSKEEQEMSEEIHSTLRFSNVSTSKKSGELAQKLKKDGAFASLLRARQSCIMPSLLKHKIGKNSKYSGVVKCSSKLDYVTNFILERKNNGKGKLVFCHFREEINQVVARLKAGGIEKVGIMDGRVTADMRKKVLTTKYDVLVLQIQTCCEGINLQDNYSEIYFISPHWNPSIEDQAIGRCHRIGQKKDVEVFRFVMSGQEFETDTEDDEAVTLETYINNRQNEKREIGKVLLDN
;
A
#
# COMPACT_ATOMS: atom_id res chain seq x y z
N PRO A 1 12.70 3.66 -3.31
CA PRO A 1 13.78 4.08 -2.40
C PRO A 1 13.26 5.02 -1.32
N TRP A 2 13.91 5.03 -0.16
CA TRP A 2 13.63 5.94 0.94
C TRP A 2 14.14 7.34 0.58
N GLN A 3 13.36 8.39 0.90
CA GLN A 3 13.78 9.78 0.68
C GLN A 3 14.61 10.33 1.86
N SER A 4 14.50 9.71 3.03
CA SER A 4 15.18 10.12 4.25
C SER A 4 15.75 8.90 4.96
N LYS A 5 16.99 9.05 5.45
CA LYS A 5 17.66 8.03 6.26
C LYS A 5 16.91 7.76 7.56
N GLU A 6 16.36 8.81 8.17
CA GLU A 6 15.59 8.70 9.41
C GLU A 6 14.28 7.92 9.20
N GLU A 7 13.63 8.08 8.02
CA GLU A 7 12.44 7.31 7.66
C GLU A 7 12.77 5.82 7.54
N GLN A 8 13.89 5.50 6.89
CA GLN A 8 14.40 4.15 6.78
C GLN A 8 14.74 3.56 8.15
N GLU A 9 15.54 4.26 8.97
CA GLU A 9 15.92 3.81 10.32
C GLU A 9 14.70 3.55 11.21
N MET A 10 13.67 4.40 11.11
CA MET A 10 12.42 4.20 11.83
C MET A 10 11.71 2.92 11.38
N SER A 11 11.63 2.70 10.07
CA SER A 11 11.03 1.51 9.51
C SER A 11 11.78 0.25 9.93
N GLU A 12 13.10 0.25 9.87
CA GLU A 12 13.96 -0.85 10.32
C GLU A 12 13.76 -1.14 11.81
N GLU A 13 13.70 -0.09 12.66
CA GLU A 13 13.45 -0.25 14.09
C GLU A 13 12.08 -0.91 14.34
N ILE A 14 11.05 -0.52 13.61
CA ILE A 14 9.72 -1.13 13.71
C ILE A 14 9.75 -2.58 13.24
N HIS A 15 10.37 -2.87 12.09
CA HIS A 15 10.46 -4.23 11.54
C HIS A 15 11.28 -5.17 12.42
N SER A 16 12.27 -4.68 13.17
CA SER A 16 13.01 -5.47 14.16
C SER A 16 12.14 -6.08 15.26
N THR A 17 10.90 -5.62 15.41
CA THR A 17 9.93 -6.23 16.33
C THR A 17 9.27 -7.49 15.77
N LEU A 18 9.42 -7.76 14.47
CA LEU A 18 8.76 -8.84 13.76
C LEU A 18 9.68 -10.06 13.69
N ARG A 19 9.11 -11.26 13.89
CA ARG A 19 9.88 -12.51 13.97
C ARG A 19 10.44 -13.00 12.64
N PHE A 20 9.90 -12.52 11.52
CA PHE A 20 10.32 -12.93 10.18
C PHE A 20 11.32 -11.96 9.53
N SER A 21 11.60 -10.83 10.16
CA SER A 21 12.62 -9.92 9.67
C SER A 21 13.99 -10.45 10.13
N ASN A 22 14.83 -10.81 9.20
CA ASN A 22 16.24 -11.16 9.46
C ASN A 22 17.08 -9.91 9.81
N VAL A 23 16.42 -8.80 10.13
CA VAL A 23 17.11 -7.60 10.62
C VAL A 23 17.86 -7.98 11.87
N SER A 24 19.17 -8.06 11.75
CA SER A 24 20.08 -8.41 12.84
C SER A 24 19.72 -7.63 14.11
N THR A 25 19.34 -8.35 15.14
CA THR A 25 18.99 -7.81 16.47
C THR A 25 20.21 -7.26 17.23
N SER A 26 21.38 -7.15 16.59
CA SER A 26 22.62 -6.68 17.20
C SER A 26 22.59 -5.21 17.63
N LYS A 27 21.68 -4.39 17.06
CA LYS A 27 21.39 -3.05 17.60
C LYS A 27 20.38 -3.18 18.74
N LYS A 28 20.72 -2.72 19.94
CA LYS A 28 19.79 -2.60 21.09
C LYS A 28 18.46 -2.09 20.59
N SER A 29 17.38 -2.84 20.84
CA SER A 29 16.03 -2.43 20.41
C SER A 29 15.77 -1.00 20.86
N GLY A 30 15.53 -0.08 19.93
CA GLY A 30 15.29 1.32 20.25
C GLY A 30 14.03 1.52 21.10
N GLU A 31 13.84 2.73 21.58
CA GLU A 31 12.68 3.09 22.44
C GLU A 31 11.34 2.82 21.76
N LEU A 32 11.24 3.12 20.44
CA LEU A 32 10.04 2.89 19.66
C LEU A 32 9.73 1.38 19.55
N ALA A 33 10.73 0.55 19.25
CA ALA A 33 10.58 -0.90 19.18
C ALA A 33 10.12 -1.49 20.52
N GLN A 34 10.70 -1.06 21.64
CA GLN A 34 10.28 -1.50 22.98
C GLN A 34 8.83 -1.13 23.29
N LYS A 35 8.40 0.07 22.90
CA LYS A 35 7.02 0.55 23.07
C LYS A 35 6.04 -0.28 22.23
N LEU A 36 6.40 -0.62 21.00
CA LEU A 36 5.53 -1.40 20.10
C LEU A 36 5.42 -2.86 20.49
N LYS A 37 6.48 -3.47 21.04
CA LYS A 37 6.43 -4.84 21.56
C LYS A 37 5.38 -5.03 22.65
N LYS A 38 5.11 -3.99 23.46
CA LYS A 38 4.07 -4.00 24.50
C LYS A 38 2.64 -4.04 23.92
N ASP A 39 2.44 -3.54 22.72
CA ASP A 39 1.13 -3.51 22.05
C ASP A 39 0.71 -4.90 21.49
N GLY A 40 1.61 -5.88 21.45
CA GLY A 40 1.36 -7.23 20.94
C GLY A 40 1.70 -7.42 19.46
N ALA A 41 1.75 -8.69 19.03
CA ALA A 41 2.25 -9.07 17.71
C ALA A 41 1.40 -8.48 16.54
N PHE A 42 0.08 -8.51 16.66
CA PHE A 42 -0.82 -7.98 15.63
C PHE A 42 -0.65 -6.46 15.45
N ALA A 43 -0.53 -5.74 16.57
CA ALA A 43 -0.30 -4.30 16.51
C ALA A 43 1.07 -3.98 15.87
N SER A 44 2.11 -4.77 16.16
CA SER A 44 3.42 -4.62 15.53
C SER A 44 3.35 -4.78 14.01
N LEU A 45 2.63 -5.79 13.50
CA LEU A 45 2.39 -5.98 12.07
C LEU A 45 1.66 -4.77 11.44
N LEU A 46 0.62 -4.26 12.12
CA LEU A 46 -0.10 -3.08 11.66
C LEU A 46 0.82 -1.85 11.59
N ARG A 47 1.68 -1.64 12.60
CA ARG A 47 2.62 -0.51 12.62
C ARG A 47 3.70 -0.63 11.55
N ALA A 48 4.20 -1.84 11.30
CA ALA A 48 5.13 -2.09 10.19
C ALA A 48 4.51 -1.76 8.84
N ARG A 49 3.25 -2.15 8.59
CA ARG A 49 2.54 -1.74 7.38
C ARG A 49 2.39 -0.22 7.28
N GLN A 50 2.01 0.42 8.38
CA GLN A 50 1.85 1.87 8.43
C GLN A 50 3.18 2.60 8.13
N SER A 51 4.32 2.08 8.63
CA SER A 51 5.63 2.67 8.33
C SER A 51 6.03 2.53 6.86
N CYS A 52 5.66 1.42 6.20
CA CYS A 52 5.91 1.24 4.77
C CYS A 52 5.07 2.19 3.88
N ILE A 53 3.87 2.55 4.32
CA ILE A 53 2.96 3.40 3.52
C ILE A 53 3.25 4.87 3.77
N MET A 54 3.15 5.32 5.02
CA MET A 54 3.46 6.70 5.42
C MET A 54 3.64 6.81 6.94
N PRO A 55 4.76 7.37 7.40
CA PRO A 55 5.07 7.56 8.83
C PRO A 55 4.03 8.35 9.63
N SER A 56 3.30 9.26 8.99
CA SER A 56 2.28 10.07 9.67
C SER A 56 1.15 9.25 10.29
N LEU A 57 0.91 8.02 9.83
CA LEU A 57 -0.02 7.07 10.45
C LEU A 57 0.43 6.65 11.85
N LEU A 58 1.71 6.84 12.18
CA LEU A 58 2.33 6.48 13.44
C LEU A 58 2.49 7.66 14.41
N LYS A 59 2.05 8.86 14.05
CA LYS A 59 2.28 10.09 14.85
C LYS A 59 1.87 9.96 16.32
N HIS A 60 0.84 9.16 16.62
CA HIS A 60 0.39 8.91 17.99
C HIS A 60 1.34 8.00 18.80
N LYS A 61 2.18 7.23 18.13
CA LYS A 61 3.20 6.35 18.73
C LYS A 61 4.56 7.02 18.80
N ILE A 62 4.84 7.91 17.83
CA ILE A 62 6.05 8.72 17.80
C ILE A 62 5.82 9.93 18.70
N GLY A 63 6.48 9.97 19.86
CA GLY A 63 6.39 11.10 20.77
C GLY A 63 6.97 12.38 20.16
N LYS A 64 6.50 13.56 20.60
CA LYS A 64 6.98 14.87 20.11
C LYS A 64 8.50 15.05 20.28
N ASN A 65 9.08 14.46 21.30
CA ASN A 65 10.51 14.51 21.60
C ASN A 65 11.30 13.30 21.06
N SER A 66 10.66 12.45 20.25
CA SER A 66 11.34 11.32 19.62
C SER A 66 12.30 11.81 18.53
N LYS A 67 13.42 11.11 18.35
CA LYS A 67 14.33 11.30 17.22
C LYS A 67 13.61 11.23 15.85
N TYR A 68 12.46 10.55 15.79
CA TYR A 68 11.64 10.40 14.60
C TYR A 68 10.50 11.42 14.47
N SER A 69 10.46 12.46 15.32
CA SER A 69 9.39 13.47 15.24
C SER A 69 9.33 14.18 13.88
N GLY A 70 10.46 14.39 13.22
CA GLY A 70 10.56 14.96 11.87
C GLY A 70 10.07 14.03 10.76
N VAL A 71 10.23 12.71 10.95
CA VAL A 71 9.89 11.67 9.95
C VAL A 71 8.39 11.61 9.67
N VAL A 72 7.55 12.08 10.59
CA VAL A 72 6.08 12.13 10.40
C VAL A 72 5.67 12.92 9.14
N LYS A 73 6.54 13.81 8.65
CA LYS A 73 6.31 14.58 7.43
C LYS A 73 6.75 13.85 6.15
N CYS A 74 7.54 12.78 6.27
CA CYS A 74 8.01 11.99 5.14
C CYS A 74 6.88 11.10 4.58
N SER A 75 6.93 10.84 3.30
CA SER A 75 5.94 10.03 2.60
C SER A 75 6.49 9.41 1.32
N SER A 76 7.74 8.91 1.38
CA SER A 76 8.50 8.40 0.23
C SER A 76 7.67 7.57 -0.74
N LYS A 77 6.93 6.60 -0.22
CA LYS A 77 6.10 5.73 -1.04
C LYS A 77 4.93 6.46 -1.68
N LEU A 78 4.18 7.27 -0.91
CA LEU A 78 3.04 7.98 -1.46
C LEU A 78 3.47 9.01 -2.50
N ASP A 79 4.58 9.70 -2.28
CA ASP A 79 5.13 10.65 -3.24
C ASP A 79 5.51 9.94 -4.54
N TYR A 80 6.20 8.80 -4.45
CA TYR A 80 6.54 7.99 -5.62
C TYR A 80 5.30 7.53 -6.38
N VAL A 81 4.33 6.91 -5.69
CA VAL A 81 3.11 6.37 -6.32
C VAL A 81 2.26 7.46 -6.94
N THR A 82 2.08 8.59 -6.23
CA THR A 82 1.27 9.69 -6.76
C THR A 82 1.95 10.35 -7.96
N ASN A 83 3.27 10.54 -7.96
CA ASN A 83 4.02 11.04 -9.11
C ASN A 83 3.90 10.09 -10.30
N PHE A 84 4.05 8.79 -10.10
CA PHE A 84 3.86 7.78 -11.14
C PHE A 84 2.45 7.84 -11.77
N ILE A 85 1.40 8.04 -10.97
CA ILE A 85 0.03 8.23 -11.46
C ILE A 85 -0.10 9.55 -12.24
N LEU A 86 0.52 10.64 -11.75
CA LEU A 86 0.49 11.95 -12.40
C LEU A 86 1.19 11.98 -13.75
N GLU A 87 2.31 11.28 -13.91
CA GLU A 87 2.99 11.12 -15.21
C GLU A 87 2.08 10.45 -16.25
N ARG A 88 1.16 9.58 -15.79
CA ARG A 88 0.22 8.85 -16.63
C ARG A 88 -1.17 9.51 -16.74
N LYS A 89 -1.37 10.72 -16.21
CA LYS A 89 -2.70 11.37 -16.14
C LYS A 89 -3.38 11.59 -17.50
N ASN A 90 -2.58 11.81 -18.54
CA ASN A 90 -3.09 12.15 -19.88
C ASN A 90 -3.13 10.97 -20.87
N ASN A 91 -2.98 9.73 -20.40
CA ASN A 91 -2.93 8.54 -21.27
C ASN A 91 -4.32 7.99 -21.67
N GLY A 92 -5.39 8.68 -21.34
CA GLY A 92 -6.77 8.30 -21.69
C GLY A 92 -7.32 7.06 -20.97
N LYS A 93 -6.61 6.56 -19.94
CA LYS A 93 -7.00 5.41 -19.12
C LYS A 93 -7.51 5.87 -17.75
N GLY A 94 -8.71 5.46 -17.37
CA GLY A 94 -9.21 5.64 -16.00
C GLY A 94 -8.45 4.75 -15.02
N LYS A 95 -8.25 5.24 -13.81
CA LYS A 95 -7.36 4.67 -12.79
C LYS A 95 -8.10 4.29 -11.53
N LEU A 96 -7.87 3.07 -11.01
CA LEU A 96 -8.32 2.59 -9.72
C LEU A 96 -7.13 2.56 -8.77
N VAL A 97 -7.21 3.22 -7.63
CA VAL A 97 -6.14 3.26 -6.63
C VAL A 97 -6.64 2.64 -5.34
N PHE A 98 -6.05 1.52 -4.94
CA PHE A 98 -6.42 0.78 -3.75
C PHE A 98 -5.54 1.12 -2.57
N CYS A 99 -6.18 1.57 -1.49
CA CYS A 99 -5.57 1.98 -0.23
C CYS A 99 -6.07 1.11 0.93
N HIS A 100 -5.32 1.09 2.04
CA HIS A 100 -5.69 0.39 3.27
C HIS A 100 -6.30 1.31 4.32
N PHE A 101 -5.82 2.55 4.43
CA PHE A 101 -6.15 3.48 5.51
C PHE A 101 -6.86 4.73 5.00
N ARG A 102 -7.79 5.26 5.82
CA ARG A 102 -8.53 6.49 5.45
C ARG A 102 -7.62 7.70 5.27
N GLU A 103 -6.62 7.85 6.14
CA GLU A 103 -5.68 8.97 6.02
C GLU A 103 -4.80 8.83 4.77
N GLU A 104 -4.41 7.60 4.41
CA GLU A 104 -3.75 7.31 3.14
C GLU A 104 -4.61 7.77 1.95
N ILE A 105 -5.91 7.44 1.95
CA ILE A 105 -6.86 7.90 0.92
C ILE A 105 -6.88 9.43 0.84
N ASN A 106 -7.01 10.11 1.98
CA ASN A 106 -7.04 11.56 2.04
C ASN A 106 -5.78 12.19 1.43
N GLN A 107 -4.61 11.64 1.78
CA GLN A 107 -3.32 12.11 1.30
C GLN A 107 -3.11 11.84 -0.20
N VAL A 108 -3.51 10.67 -0.69
CA VAL A 108 -3.48 10.34 -2.13
C VAL A 108 -4.36 11.31 -2.91
N VAL A 109 -5.60 11.51 -2.48
CA VAL A 109 -6.54 12.44 -3.15
C VAL A 109 -6.01 13.87 -3.16
N ALA A 110 -5.47 14.34 -2.04
CA ALA A 110 -4.91 15.69 -1.95
C ALA A 110 -3.74 15.88 -2.95
N ARG A 111 -2.83 14.91 -3.05
CA ARG A 111 -1.69 14.97 -3.97
C ARG A 111 -2.12 14.92 -5.44
N LEU A 112 -3.05 14.02 -5.78
CA LEU A 112 -3.55 13.89 -7.14
C LEU A 112 -4.24 15.18 -7.61
N LYS A 113 -5.05 15.81 -6.74
CA LYS A 113 -5.69 17.09 -7.03
C LYS A 113 -4.67 18.23 -7.16
N ALA A 114 -3.71 18.31 -6.26
CA ALA A 114 -2.61 19.28 -6.35
C ALA A 114 -1.78 19.11 -7.64
N GLY A 115 -1.65 17.86 -8.14
CA GLY A 115 -1.01 17.53 -9.40
C GLY A 115 -1.87 17.79 -10.66
N GLY A 116 -3.08 18.33 -10.51
CA GLY A 116 -3.95 18.75 -11.62
C GLY A 116 -4.92 17.68 -12.11
N ILE A 117 -5.21 16.63 -11.33
CA ILE A 117 -6.32 15.72 -11.61
C ILE A 117 -7.56 16.22 -10.86
N GLU A 118 -8.51 16.79 -11.59
CA GLU A 118 -9.70 17.39 -10.98
C GLU A 118 -10.76 16.35 -10.59
N LYS A 119 -10.99 15.36 -11.47
CA LYS A 119 -12.04 14.36 -11.29
C LYS A 119 -11.53 13.15 -10.51
N VAL A 120 -11.32 13.34 -9.19
CA VAL A 120 -10.93 12.28 -8.25
C VAL A 120 -12.13 11.89 -7.40
N GLY A 121 -12.58 10.62 -7.52
CA GLY A 121 -13.61 10.03 -6.68
C GLY A 121 -13.03 9.27 -5.49
N ILE A 122 -13.83 9.09 -4.44
CA ILE A 122 -13.48 8.31 -3.25
C ILE A 122 -14.57 7.29 -2.99
N MET A 123 -14.18 6.06 -2.66
CA MET A 123 -15.07 5.02 -2.16
C MET A 123 -14.44 4.27 -1.00
N ASP A 124 -14.89 4.57 0.20
CA ASP A 124 -14.47 3.93 1.45
C ASP A 124 -15.66 3.74 2.40
N GLY A 125 -15.39 3.29 3.62
CA GLY A 125 -16.43 3.04 4.62
C GLY A 125 -17.22 4.28 5.12
N ARG A 126 -16.90 5.51 4.62
CA ARG A 126 -17.67 6.74 4.89
C ARG A 126 -18.79 6.97 3.88
N VAL A 127 -18.76 6.27 2.76
CA VAL A 127 -19.70 6.46 1.65
C VAL A 127 -20.99 5.69 1.95
N THR A 128 -22.13 6.40 2.06
CA THR A 128 -23.45 5.79 2.22
C THR A 128 -23.90 5.04 0.97
N ALA A 129 -24.93 4.20 1.07
CA ALA A 129 -25.43 3.43 -0.07
C ALA A 129 -25.85 4.33 -1.26
N ASP A 130 -26.48 5.46 -1.00
CA ASP A 130 -26.90 6.41 -2.04
C ASP A 130 -25.70 7.13 -2.68
N MET A 131 -24.75 7.55 -1.86
CA MET A 131 -23.51 8.12 -2.36
C MET A 131 -22.69 7.11 -3.18
N ARG A 132 -22.70 5.82 -2.80
CA ARG A 132 -22.07 4.75 -3.55
C ARG A 132 -22.64 4.63 -4.96
N LYS A 133 -23.98 4.64 -5.11
CA LYS A 133 -24.61 4.65 -6.44
C LYS A 133 -24.14 5.84 -7.28
N LYS A 134 -24.10 7.03 -6.69
CA LYS A 134 -23.61 8.25 -7.36
C LYS A 134 -22.15 8.12 -7.79
N VAL A 135 -21.28 7.60 -6.92
CA VAL A 135 -19.85 7.39 -7.24
C VAL A 135 -19.70 6.42 -8.41
N LEU A 136 -20.48 5.34 -8.45
CA LEU A 136 -20.40 4.32 -9.49
C LEU A 136 -20.96 4.78 -10.84
N THR A 137 -21.90 5.72 -10.85
CA THR A 137 -22.47 6.30 -12.09
C THR A 137 -21.68 7.52 -12.59
N THR A 138 -20.83 8.09 -11.76
CA THR A 138 -19.99 9.23 -12.14
C THR A 138 -18.65 8.72 -12.72
N LYS A 139 -18.25 9.30 -13.85
CA LYS A 139 -16.94 9.01 -14.44
C LYS A 139 -15.87 9.88 -13.80
N TYR A 140 -14.93 9.26 -13.11
CA TYR A 140 -13.74 9.89 -12.58
C TYR A 140 -12.51 9.52 -13.40
N ASP A 141 -11.51 10.40 -13.43
CA ASP A 141 -10.20 10.09 -14.00
C ASP A 141 -9.42 9.13 -13.10
N VAL A 142 -9.59 9.34 -11.78
CA VAL A 142 -9.05 8.46 -10.73
C VAL A 142 -10.13 8.18 -9.70
N LEU A 143 -10.35 6.91 -9.39
CA LEU A 143 -11.20 6.48 -8.27
C LEU A 143 -10.31 5.84 -7.20
N VAL A 144 -10.27 6.45 -6.03
CA VAL A 144 -9.50 5.98 -4.87
C VAL A 144 -10.43 5.18 -3.96
N LEU A 145 -10.03 3.92 -3.67
CA LEU A 145 -10.89 2.96 -2.99
C LEU A 145 -10.19 2.37 -1.77
N GLN A 146 -10.96 2.14 -0.71
CA GLN A 146 -10.48 1.30 0.38
C GLN A 146 -10.64 -0.16 -0.03
N ILE A 147 -9.54 -0.94 0.01
CA ILE A 147 -9.52 -2.30 -0.56
C ILE A 147 -10.59 -3.22 0.04
N GLN A 148 -10.91 -3.08 1.33
CA GLN A 148 -11.93 -3.89 2.00
C GLN A 148 -13.36 -3.60 1.49
N THR A 149 -13.62 -2.39 0.98
CA THR A 149 -14.95 -2.00 0.51
C THR A 149 -15.26 -2.43 -0.92
N CYS A 150 -14.26 -2.93 -1.65
CA CYS A 150 -14.37 -3.31 -3.07
C CYS A 150 -14.83 -4.75 -3.31
N CYS A 151 -15.00 -5.54 -2.26
CA CYS A 151 -15.45 -6.94 -2.38
C CYS A 151 -16.93 -7.06 -2.78
N GLU A 152 -17.69 -5.97 -2.83
CA GLU A 152 -19.11 -5.99 -3.19
C GLU A 152 -19.28 -5.74 -4.71
N GLY A 153 -20.02 -6.59 -5.38
CA GLY A 153 -20.38 -6.74 -6.79
C GLY A 153 -20.48 -5.51 -7.72
N ILE A 154 -19.47 -4.64 -7.69
CA ILE A 154 -19.41 -3.43 -8.53
C ILE A 154 -18.74 -3.70 -9.87
N ASN A 155 -19.19 -3.03 -10.93
CA ASN A 155 -18.65 -3.10 -12.27
C ASN A 155 -17.89 -1.82 -12.59
N LEU A 156 -16.60 -1.94 -12.88
CA LEU A 156 -15.70 -0.80 -13.11
C LEU A 156 -15.01 -0.85 -14.48
N GLN A 157 -15.26 -1.92 -15.28
CA GLN A 157 -14.58 -2.18 -16.55
C GLN A 157 -14.80 -1.09 -17.61
N ASP A 158 -15.94 -0.39 -17.59
CA ASP A 158 -16.27 0.57 -18.65
C ASP A 158 -15.42 1.85 -18.59
N ASN A 159 -15.01 2.23 -17.37
CA ASN A 159 -14.34 3.49 -17.14
C ASN A 159 -12.86 3.36 -16.77
N TYR A 160 -12.43 2.20 -16.27
CA TYR A 160 -11.10 2.02 -15.67
C TYR A 160 -10.34 0.87 -16.33
N SER A 161 -9.04 1.07 -16.55
CA SER A 161 -8.15 0.06 -17.13
C SER A 161 -6.73 0.09 -16.54
N GLU A 162 -6.47 0.94 -15.57
CA GLU A 162 -5.24 0.92 -14.76
C GLU A 162 -5.59 0.71 -13.28
N ILE A 163 -4.88 -0.20 -12.64
CA ILE A 163 -5.09 -0.59 -11.24
C ILE A 163 -3.80 -0.41 -10.48
N TYR A 164 -3.86 0.29 -9.35
CA TYR A 164 -2.73 0.64 -8.51
C TYR A 164 -2.95 0.12 -7.09
N PHE A 165 -2.16 -0.84 -6.65
CA PHE A 165 -2.12 -1.28 -5.25
C PHE A 165 -0.96 -0.58 -4.55
N ILE A 166 -1.25 0.37 -3.66
CA ILE A 166 -0.22 1.13 -2.94
C ILE A 166 0.56 0.21 -1.99
N SER A 167 -0.09 -0.80 -1.43
CA SER A 167 0.53 -1.78 -0.55
C SER A 167 -0.10 -3.15 -0.79
N PRO A 168 0.67 -4.25 -0.73
CA PRO A 168 0.12 -5.59 -0.95
C PRO A 168 -0.86 -5.99 0.15
N HIS A 169 -1.91 -6.71 -0.21
CA HIS A 169 -2.88 -7.25 0.73
C HIS A 169 -2.42 -8.62 1.26
N TRP A 170 -2.75 -8.99 2.50
CA TRP A 170 -2.41 -10.29 3.09
C TRP A 170 -2.98 -11.48 2.33
N ASN A 171 -4.19 -11.31 1.81
CA ASN A 171 -4.88 -12.32 1.02
C ASN A 171 -4.82 -11.92 -0.46
N PRO A 172 -4.11 -12.68 -1.32
CA PRO A 172 -4.03 -12.40 -2.75
C PRO A 172 -5.40 -12.42 -3.42
N SER A 173 -6.34 -13.25 -2.97
CA SER A 173 -7.69 -13.33 -3.55
C SER A 173 -8.46 -12.00 -3.45
N ILE A 174 -8.16 -11.14 -2.47
CA ILE A 174 -8.78 -9.82 -2.37
C ILE A 174 -8.29 -8.90 -3.50
N GLU A 175 -6.99 -8.94 -3.82
CA GLU A 175 -6.46 -8.22 -4.98
C GLU A 175 -7.02 -8.78 -6.29
N ASP A 176 -7.10 -10.11 -6.43
CA ASP A 176 -7.62 -10.76 -7.62
C ASP A 176 -9.12 -10.43 -7.82
N GLN A 177 -9.90 -10.37 -6.75
CA GLN A 177 -11.28 -9.87 -6.79
C GLN A 177 -11.36 -8.40 -7.21
N ALA A 178 -10.47 -7.55 -6.68
CA ALA A 178 -10.41 -6.14 -7.06
C ALA A 178 -10.03 -5.98 -8.55
N ILE A 179 -9.10 -6.77 -9.06
CA ILE A 179 -8.75 -6.82 -10.48
C ILE A 179 -9.96 -7.29 -11.30
N GLY A 180 -10.68 -8.30 -10.86
CA GLY A 180 -11.89 -8.83 -11.52
C GLY A 180 -13.06 -7.83 -11.59
N ARG A 181 -13.01 -6.68 -10.88
CA ARG A 181 -14.00 -5.58 -11.05
C ARG A 181 -13.75 -4.78 -12.32
N CYS A 182 -12.54 -4.85 -12.86
CA CYS A 182 -12.08 -4.14 -14.04
C CYS A 182 -11.77 -5.08 -15.20
N HIS A 183 -11.07 -6.18 -14.93
CA HIS A 183 -10.72 -7.21 -15.91
C HIS A 183 -11.82 -8.27 -16.00
N ARG A 184 -12.81 -8.01 -16.83
CA ARG A 184 -13.98 -8.90 -17.05
C ARG A 184 -14.59 -8.71 -18.43
N ILE A 185 -15.58 -9.55 -18.78
CA ILE A 185 -16.32 -9.47 -20.04
C ILE A 185 -16.88 -8.06 -20.23
N GLY A 186 -16.62 -7.47 -21.40
CA GLY A 186 -16.99 -6.09 -21.74
C GLY A 186 -15.85 -5.06 -21.62
N GLN A 187 -14.74 -5.41 -21.00
CA GLN A 187 -13.54 -4.55 -21.01
C GLN A 187 -12.97 -4.44 -22.45
N LYS A 188 -12.78 -3.22 -22.91
CA LYS A 188 -12.31 -2.90 -24.27
C LYS A 188 -10.84 -2.48 -24.33
N LYS A 189 -10.18 -2.35 -23.18
CA LYS A 189 -8.79 -1.91 -23.06
C LYS A 189 -7.98 -2.95 -22.30
N ASP A 190 -6.69 -3.02 -22.60
CA ASP A 190 -5.76 -3.81 -21.77
C ASP A 190 -5.75 -3.28 -20.34
N VAL A 191 -5.90 -4.17 -19.39
CA VAL A 191 -5.86 -3.84 -17.96
C VAL A 191 -4.43 -3.94 -17.47
N GLU A 192 -3.88 -2.81 -17.03
CA GLU A 192 -2.55 -2.73 -16.44
C GLU A 192 -2.66 -2.71 -14.90
N VAL A 193 -1.87 -3.56 -14.24
CA VAL A 193 -1.87 -3.69 -12.76
C VAL A 193 -0.49 -3.33 -12.23
N PHE A 194 -0.44 -2.30 -11.40
CA PHE A 194 0.76 -1.81 -10.73
C PHE A 194 0.71 -2.14 -9.24
N ARG A 195 1.73 -2.84 -8.75
CA ARG A 195 1.92 -3.16 -7.33
C ARG A 195 3.15 -2.47 -6.79
N PHE A 196 2.98 -1.71 -5.73
CA PHE A 196 4.08 -0.97 -5.10
C PHE A 196 4.44 -1.65 -3.78
N VAL A 197 5.68 -2.07 -3.71
CA VAL A 197 6.25 -2.75 -2.53
C VAL A 197 7.41 -1.90 -2.03
N MET A 198 7.41 -1.60 -0.72
CA MET A 198 8.54 -0.94 -0.09
C MET A 198 9.59 -2.02 0.21
N SER A 199 10.70 -1.98 -0.49
CA SER A 199 11.83 -2.87 -0.24
C SER A 199 12.66 -2.38 0.94
N GLY A 200 13.34 -3.29 1.63
CA GLY A 200 14.43 -2.96 2.53
C GLY A 200 15.66 -2.46 1.76
N GLN A 201 16.71 -2.10 2.46
CA GLN A 201 18.01 -1.86 1.83
C GLN A 201 18.62 -3.24 1.48
N GLU A 202 19.14 -3.36 0.27
CA GLU A 202 20.13 -4.39 -0.02
C GLU A 202 21.37 -4.01 0.82
N PHE A 203 21.65 -4.75 1.87
CA PHE A 203 22.97 -4.66 2.49
C PHE A 203 23.94 -5.34 1.54
N GLU A 204 25.06 -4.69 1.23
CA GLU A 204 26.25 -5.34 0.71
C GLU A 204 26.75 -6.32 1.80
N THR A 205 26.13 -7.49 1.87
CA THR A 205 26.60 -8.59 2.68
C THR A 205 27.05 -9.67 1.74
N ASP A 206 28.21 -10.27 2.04
CA ASP A 206 28.85 -11.33 1.25
C ASP A 206 28.03 -12.64 1.19
N THR A 207 26.79 -12.63 1.65
CA THR A 207 25.88 -13.78 1.65
C THR A 207 24.52 -13.38 1.06
N GLU A 208 24.07 -14.10 0.06
CA GLU A 208 22.80 -13.90 -0.66
C GLU A 208 21.53 -14.01 0.25
N ASP A 209 21.69 -14.36 1.53
CA ASP A 209 20.61 -14.67 2.46
C ASP A 209 20.18 -13.50 3.39
N ASP A 210 20.84 -12.34 3.34
CA ASP A 210 20.63 -11.25 4.33
C ASP A 210 19.90 -10.00 3.77
N GLU A 211 18.97 -10.15 2.85
CA GLU A 211 18.05 -9.04 2.49
C GLU A 211 17.21 -8.62 3.71
N ALA A 212 17.28 -7.34 4.05
CA ALA A 212 16.39 -6.75 5.04
C ALA A 212 14.94 -6.77 4.53
N VAL A 213 14.18 -7.78 4.93
CA VAL A 213 12.82 -8.03 4.47
C VAL A 213 11.85 -7.08 5.18
N THR A 214 11.22 -6.16 4.43
CA THR A 214 10.09 -5.40 4.93
C THR A 214 8.85 -6.28 5.05
N LEU A 215 7.85 -5.82 5.81
CA LEU A 215 6.57 -6.51 5.88
C LEU A 215 5.92 -6.65 4.48
N GLU A 216 6.07 -5.64 3.64
CA GLU A 216 5.48 -5.67 2.30
C GLU A 216 6.19 -6.64 1.37
N THR A 217 7.52 -6.70 1.43
CA THR A 217 8.30 -7.72 0.70
C THR A 217 7.90 -9.12 1.16
N TYR A 218 7.80 -9.34 2.48
CA TYR A 218 7.34 -10.61 3.03
C TYR A 218 5.94 -11.00 2.53
N ILE A 219 4.97 -10.07 2.56
CA ILE A 219 3.60 -10.33 2.07
C ILE A 219 3.62 -10.63 0.57
N ASN A 220 4.37 -9.86 -0.23
CA ASN A 220 4.48 -10.05 -1.67
C ASN A 220 5.04 -11.45 -2.02
N ASN A 221 6.10 -11.88 -1.33
CA ASN A 221 6.68 -13.21 -1.53
C ASN A 221 5.68 -14.31 -1.16
N ARG A 222 4.98 -14.18 -0.03
CA ARG A 222 3.92 -15.12 0.38
C ARG A 222 2.73 -15.15 -0.57
N GLN A 223 2.36 -14.03 -1.18
CA GLN A 223 1.34 -13.99 -2.22
C GLN A 223 1.78 -14.77 -3.48
N ASN A 224 3.03 -14.59 -3.90
CA ASN A 224 3.59 -15.27 -5.07
C ASN A 224 3.61 -16.80 -4.84
N GLU A 225 4.08 -17.26 -3.68
CA GLU A 225 4.05 -18.67 -3.31
C GLU A 225 2.62 -19.25 -3.38
N LYS A 226 1.63 -18.55 -2.83
CA LYS A 226 0.23 -18.99 -2.88
C LYS A 226 -0.33 -19.06 -4.30
N ARG A 227 0.05 -18.12 -5.17
CA ARG A 227 -0.37 -18.12 -6.58
C ARG A 227 0.26 -19.29 -7.34
N GLU A 228 1.53 -19.59 -7.09
CA GLU A 228 2.19 -20.75 -7.70
C GLU A 228 1.55 -22.08 -7.26
N ILE A 229 1.29 -22.27 -5.97
CA ILE A 229 0.56 -23.45 -5.47
C ILE A 229 -0.83 -23.56 -6.13
N GLY A 230 -1.55 -22.44 -6.24
CA GLY A 230 -2.86 -22.38 -6.89
C GLY A 230 -2.82 -22.82 -8.35
N LYS A 231 -1.81 -22.41 -9.11
CA LYS A 231 -1.63 -22.85 -10.51
C LYS A 231 -1.42 -24.36 -10.61
N VAL A 232 -0.50 -24.91 -9.81
CA VAL A 232 -0.21 -26.36 -9.80
C VAL A 232 -1.45 -27.20 -9.48
N LEU A 233 -2.35 -26.71 -8.62
CA LEU A 233 -3.59 -27.42 -8.25
C LEU A 233 -4.69 -27.30 -9.32
N LEU A 234 -4.66 -26.30 -10.18
CA LEU A 234 -5.67 -26.12 -11.25
C LEU A 234 -5.24 -26.75 -12.57
N ASP A 235 -3.96 -27.02 -12.77
CA ASP A 235 -3.40 -27.63 -13.98
C ASP A 235 -3.39 -29.17 -13.91
N ASN A 236 -3.85 -29.78 -12.80
CA ASN A 236 -4.09 -31.20 -12.60
C ASN A 236 -5.61 -31.51 -12.56
#